data_8266a947b9ec664526bea091c6ba3389
#
_entry.id   8266a947b9ec664526bea091c6ba3389
#
_cell.length_a   1.000
_cell.length_b   1.000
_cell.length_c   1.000
_cell.angle_alpha   90.00
_cell.angle_beta   90.00
_cell.angle_gamma   90.00
#
_symmetry.space_group_name_H-M   'P 1'
#
loop_
_entity.id
_entity.type
_entity.pdbx_description
1 polymer ?
#
loop_
_entity_poly.entity_id
_entity_poly.type
_entity_poly.pdbx_seq_one_letter_code
_entity_poly.pdbx_strand_id
1 'polypeptide(L)'
;THTDTIAKNVGETVNLMLCANNEKVYEVYKDIIDEVSALFPSRYIHLGGDEAVIEKNWTKCERCQKMMKELKYEKASQLMIPFFSRMLSFVEADGKYPILWCELDNIRMPANDYLFPYPKNVTLVSWRYGLTPTCQKLTQQHGNPLIMAPGEFAYLDYPQFKGDLPEFNNWGMPVTTLETCY
;
A
#
# COMPACT_ATOMS: atom_id res chain seq x y z
N THR A 1 9.10 -9.07 20.66
CA THR A 1 9.30 -8.13 19.54
C THR A 1 9.12 -8.88 18.24
N HIS A 2 8.63 -8.23 17.19
CA HIS A 2 8.46 -8.83 15.84
C HIS A 2 9.78 -9.34 15.27
N THR A 3 10.89 -8.78 15.72
CA THR A 3 12.25 -9.25 15.44
C THR A 3 12.46 -10.72 15.79
N ASP A 4 11.80 -11.26 16.82
CA ASP A 4 11.98 -12.67 17.18
C ASP A 4 11.29 -13.62 16.21
N THR A 5 10.17 -13.20 15.63
CA THR A 5 9.45 -13.95 14.59
C THR A 5 10.18 -13.83 13.23
N ILE A 6 10.83 -12.71 12.98
CA ILE A 6 11.64 -12.42 11.81
C ILE A 6 12.94 -13.22 11.83
N ALA A 7 13.64 -13.26 12.97
CA ALA A 7 14.93 -13.97 13.12
C ALA A 7 14.81 -15.48 12.88
N LYS A 8 13.65 -16.07 13.12
CA LYS A 8 13.41 -17.51 12.88
C LYS A 8 13.25 -17.89 11.41
N ASN A 9 13.11 -16.91 10.52
CA ASN A 9 12.95 -17.10 9.08
C ASN A 9 14.17 -16.61 8.26
N VAL A 10 15.32 -16.39 8.89
CA VAL A 10 16.57 -15.97 8.24
C VAL A 10 17.12 -17.13 7.42
N GLY A 11 16.72 -17.24 6.21
CA GLY A 11 17.08 -18.25 5.22
C GLY A 11 16.18 -18.20 3.99
N GLU A 12 14.99 -17.63 4.15
CA GLU A 12 14.13 -17.26 3.03
C GLU A 12 14.18 -15.73 2.87
N THR A 13 14.08 -15.24 1.64
CA THR A 13 13.91 -13.81 1.36
C THR A 13 12.57 -13.38 1.96
N VAL A 14 12.58 -12.95 3.20
CA VAL A 14 11.38 -12.54 3.94
C VAL A 14 11.28 -11.03 3.80
N ASN A 15 10.30 -10.57 3.08
CA ASN A 15 9.89 -9.18 3.16
C ASN A 15 9.34 -8.96 4.56
N LEU A 16 10.01 -8.12 5.33
CA LEU A 16 9.68 -7.84 6.70
C LEU A 16 8.45 -6.93 6.76
N MET A 17 7.46 -7.29 7.57
CA MET A 17 6.30 -6.45 7.83
C MET A 17 6.23 -6.06 9.30
N LEU A 18 5.77 -4.85 9.53
CA LEU A 18 5.47 -4.35 10.87
C LEU A 18 4.24 -5.04 11.44
N CYS A 19 4.24 -5.26 12.75
CA CYS A 19 3.11 -5.89 13.42
C CYS A 19 1.93 -4.94 13.59
N ALA A 20 0.79 -5.28 13.01
CA ALA A 20 -0.42 -4.48 13.12
C ALA A 20 -0.97 -4.37 14.56
N ASN A 21 -0.55 -5.26 15.46
CA ASN A 21 -0.96 -5.28 16.86
C ASN A 21 0.23 -5.07 17.80
N ASN A 22 1.04 -4.06 17.53
CA ASN A 22 2.16 -3.66 18.40
C ASN A 22 2.18 -2.14 18.56
N GLU A 23 1.83 -1.66 19.74
CA GLU A 23 1.75 -0.24 20.06
C GLU A 23 3.07 0.51 19.75
N LYS A 24 4.21 -0.13 19.98
CA LYS A 24 5.51 0.50 19.69
C LYS A 24 5.70 0.87 18.22
N VAL A 25 5.07 0.12 17.29
CA VAL A 25 5.06 0.45 15.87
C VAL A 25 4.38 1.81 15.65
N TYR A 26 3.24 1.99 16.27
CA TYR A 26 2.45 3.22 16.13
C TYR A 26 3.11 4.42 16.80
N GLU A 27 3.72 4.25 17.97
CA GLU A 27 4.49 5.29 18.63
C GLU A 27 5.62 5.79 17.73
N VAL A 28 6.44 4.86 17.20
CA VAL A 28 7.56 5.21 16.32
C VAL A 28 7.07 5.88 15.03
N TYR A 29 5.99 5.36 14.43
CA TYR A 29 5.45 5.98 13.22
C TYR A 29 4.86 7.35 13.47
N LYS A 30 4.22 7.54 14.61
CA LYS A 30 3.73 8.86 15.00
C LYS A 30 4.88 9.86 15.10
N ASP A 31 5.96 9.51 15.80
CA ASP A 31 7.13 10.35 15.95
C ASP A 31 7.74 10.71 14.58
N ILE A 32 7.83 9.73 13.66
CA ILE A 32 8.33 9.95 12.29
C ILE A 32 7.39 10.89 11.51
N ILE A 33 6.08 10.68 11.60
CA ILE A 33 5.10 11.51 10.90
C ILE A 33 5.14 12.94 11.42
N ASP A 34 5.18 13.13 12.74
CA ASP A 34 5.28 14.45 13.37
C ASP A 34 6.55 15.19 12.90
N GLU A 35 7.70 14.51 12.90
CA GLU A 35 8.98 15.09 12.46
C GLU A 35 8.96 15.45 10.97
N VAL A 36 8.50 14.54 10.11
CA VAL A 36 8.38 14.79 8.67
C VAL A 36 7.39 15.92 8.39
N SER A 37 6.28 15.96 9.12
CA SER A 37 5.28 17.03 9.03
C SER A 37 5.84 18.40 9.34
N ALA A 38 6.73 18.48 10.33
CA ALA A 38 7.38 19.72 10.73
C ALA A 38 8.47 20.16 9.74
N LEU A 39 9.22 19.22 9.18
CA LEU A 39 10.33 19.49 8.26
C LEU A 39 9.88 19.91 6.87
N PHE A 40 8.78 19.34 6.36
CA PHE A 40 8.32 19.56 4.99
C PHE A 40 7.06 20.43 4.95
N PRO A 41 7.07 21.54 4.19
CA PRO A 41 5.93 22.44 4.08
C PRO A 41 4.78 21.84 3.23
N SER A 42 4.97 20.70 2.61
CA SER A 42 3.93 20.02 1.83
C SER A 42 2.69 19.76 2.69
N ARG A 43 1.53 19.93 2.08
CA ARG A 43 0.25 19.58 2.69
C ARG A 43 -0.03 18.07 2.65
N TYR A 44 0.83 17.30 1.98
CA TYR A 44 0.62 15.87 1.74
C TYR A 44 1.77 15.06 2.33
N ILE A 45 1.43 13.90 2.90
CA ILE A 45 2.37 12.86 3.35
C ILE A 45 2.00 11.54 2.71
N HIS A 46 2.97 10.92 2.05
CA HIS A 46 2.81 9.61 1.45
C HIS A 46 3.26 8.53 2.44
N LEU A 47 2.35 7.65 2.80
CA LEU A 47 2.57 6.58 3.79
C LEU A 47 2.99 5.24 3.16
N GLY A 48 3.15 5.18 1.84
CA GLY A 48 3.49 3.94 1.15
C GLY A 48 2.32 2.97 1.06
N GLY A 49 2.49 1.75 1.57
CA GLY A 49 1.45 0.72 1.62
C GLY A 49 1.49 -0.27 0.49
N ASP A 50 2.56 -0.23 -0.33
CA ASP A 50 2.78 -1.11 -1.46
C ASP A 50 3.35 -2.47 -1.05
N GLU A 51 3.11 -3.46 -1.88
CA GLU A 51 3.71 -4.80 -1.86
C GLU A 51 3.77 -5.52 -0.49
N ALA A 52 2.80 -5.26 0.36
CA ALA A 52 2.71 -5.86 1.67
C ALA A 52 2.54 -7.39 1.60
N VAL A 53 3.51 -8.15 2.09
CA VAL A 53 3.48 -9.62 2.10
C VAL A 53 2.75 -10.12 3.35
N ILE A 54 1.44 -9.86 3.41
CA ILE A 54 0.59 -10.04 4.59
C ILE A 54 0.51 -11.51 5.02
N GLU A 55 0.15 -12.39 4.09
CA GLU A 55 -0.11 -13.79 4.39
C GLU A 55 1.11 -14.52 4.95
N LYS A 56 2.32 -14.16 4.53
CA LYS A 56 3.54 -14.78 5.05
C LYS A 56 3.95 -14.27 6.43
N ASN A 57 3.47 -13.09 6.82
CA ASN A 57 3.89 -12.40 8.03
C ASN A 57 2.81 -12.39 9.11
N TRP A 58 1.65 -11.78 8.84
CA TRP A 58 0.63 -11.58 9.87
C TRP A 58 -0.08 -12.87 10.27
N THR A 59 -0.23 -13.83 9.36
CA THR A 59 -0.76 -15.17 9.71
C THR A 59 0.13 -15.97 10.65
N LYS A 60 1.43 -15.65 10.70
CA LYS A 60 2.40 -16.30 11.58
C LYS A 60 2.65 -15.53 12.87
N CYS A 61 2.12 -14.32 12.98
CA CYS A 61 2.29 -13.45 14.14
C CYS A 61 1.17 -13.68 15.17
N GLU A 62 1.50 -14.17 16.35
CA GLU A 62 0.53 -14.44 17.41
C GLU A 62 -0.30 -13.20 17.80
N ARG A 63 0.33 -12.01 17.83
CA ARG A 63 -0.38 -10.75 18.15
C ARG A 63 -1.38 -10.39 17.04
N CYS A 64 -1.00 -10.56 15.78
CA CYS A 64 -1.90 -10.30 14.65
C CYS A 64 -3.04 -11.31 14.63
N GLN A 65 -2.77 -12.59 14.87
CA GLN A 65 -3.80 -13.63 14.99
C GLN A 65 -4.78 -13.33 16.13
N LYS A 66 -4.28 -12.86 17.27
CA LYS A 66 -5.14 -12.44 18.40
C LYS A 66 -6.06 -11.29 17.95
N MET A 67 -5.51 -10.26 17.33
CA MET A 67 -6.27 -9.12 16.83
C MET A 67 -7.32 -9.53 15.78
N MET A 68 -6.97 -10.45 14.86
CA MET A 68 -7.94 -10.99 13.91
C MET A 68 -9.13 -11.66 14.61
N LYS A 69 -8.87 -12.46 15.63
CA LYS A 69 -9.93 -13.13 16.41
C LYS A 69 -10.83 -12.12 17.14
N GLU A 70 -10.23 -11.12 17.77
CA GLU A 70 -10.96 -10.06 18.49
C GLU A 70 -11.85 -9.24 17.56
N LEU A 71 -11.35 -8.93 16.34
CA LEU A 71 -12.08 -8.17 15.33
C LEU A 71 -12.98 -9.05 14.45
N LYS A 72 -12.99 -10.38 14.67
CA LYS A 72 -13.73 -11.36 13.85
C LYS A 72 -13.39 -11.29 12.37
N TYR A 73 -12.10 -11.07 12.07
CA TYR A 73 -11.59 -11.05 10.72
C TYR A 73 -11.25 -12.47 10.23
N GLU A 74 -11.64 -12.77 9.01
CA GLU A 74 -11.39 -14.06 8.38
C GLU A 74 -10.04 -14.12 7.67
N LYS A 75 -9.55 -12.96 7.21
CA LYS A 75 -8.32 -12.83 6.43
C LYS A 75 -7.35 -11.86 7.10
N ALA A 76 -6.06 -12.18 7.04
CA ALA A 76 -5.03 -11.33 7.60
C ALA A 76 -4.94 -9.95 6.90
N SER A 77 -5.30 -9.88 5.62
CA SER A 77 -5.38 -8.62 4.87
C SER A 77 -6.33 -7.60 5.48
N GLN A 78 -7.38 -8.04 6.18
CA GLN A 78 -8.32 -7.15 6.85
C GLN A 78 -7.69 -6.35 7.99
N LEU A 79 -6.55 -6.79 8.53
CA LEU A 79 -5.78 -6.02 9.52
C LEU A 79 -5.17 -4.73 8.94
N MET A 80 -5.11 -4.59 7.62
CA MET A 80 -4.74 -3.32 6.98
C MET A 80 -5.74 -2.21 7.34
N ILE A 81 -7.00 -2.56 7.61
CA ILE A 81 -8.04 -1.59 7.97
C ILE A 81 -7.67 -0.84 9.26
N PRO A 82 -7.53 -1.49 10.42
CA PRO A 82 -7.14 -0.80 11.65
C PRO A 82 -5.72 -0.23 11.57
N PHE A 83 -4.80 -0.92 10.88
CA PHE A 83 -3.43 -0.45 10.73
C PHE A 83 -3.37 0.91 10.02
N PHE A 84 -3.92 1.00 8.81
CA PHE A 84 -3.91 2.27 8.08
C PHE A 84 -4.83 3.31 8.69
N SER A 85 -6.01 2.94 9.20
CA SER A 85 -6.88 3.91 9.87
C SER A 85 -6.14 4.68 10.97
N ARG A 86 -5.29 4.00 11.71
CA ARG A 86 -4.48 4.62 12.75
C ARG A 86 -3.34 5.49 12.19
N MET A 87 -2.64 5.02 11.14
CA MET A 87 -1.60 5.81 10.49
C MET A 87 -2.17 7.09 9.84
N LEU A 88 -3.31 6.98 9.18
CA LEU A 88 -4.00 8.11 8.57
C LEU A 88 -4.38 9.16 9.62
N SER A 89 -4.85 8.73 10.79
CA SER A 89 -5.22 9.65 11.88
C SER A 89 -4.03 10.49 12.39
N PHE A 90 -2.81 9.97 12.34
CA PHE A 90 -1.62 10.75 12.71
C PHE A 90 -1.35 11.85 11.69
N VAL A 91 -1.41 11.55 10.39
CA VAL A 91 -1.25 12.56 9.33
C VAL A 91 -2.32 13.66 9.42
N GLU A 92 -3.55 13.26 9.69
CA GLU A 92 -4.68 14.21 9.85
C GLU A 92 -4.53 15.08 11.09
N ALA A 93 -4.01 14.52 12.19
CA ALA A 93 -3.75 15.27 13.41
C ALA A 93 -2.73 16.40 13.20
N ASP A 94 -1.79 16.22 12.28
CA ASP A 94 -0.83 17.23 11.86
C ASP A 94 -1.40 18.23 10.82
N GLY A 95 -2.68 18.15 10.50
CA GLY A 95 -3.36 19.00 9.53
C GLY A 95 -2.95 18.74 8.08
N LYS A 96 -2.44 17.55 7.80
CA LYS A 96 -2.00 17.15 6.46
C LYS A 96 -2.94 16.13 5.81
N TYR A 97 -2.77 15.91 4.51
CA TYR A 97 -3.55 14.98 3.72
C TYR A 97 -2.74 13.72 3.42
N PRO A 98 -3.25 12.54 3.73
CA PRO A 98 -2.54 11.30 3.49
C PRO A 98 -2.62 10.87 2.03
N ILE A 99 -1.51 10.29 1.55
CA ILE A 99 -1.42 9.62 0.25
C ILE A 99 -1.02 8.15 0.50
N LEU A 100 -1.62 7.23 -0.24
CA LEU A 100 -1.30 5.80 -0.23
C LEU A 100 -1.14 5.28 -1.65
N TRP A 101 -0.30 4.26 -1.82
CA TRP A 101 -0.33 3.46 -3.03
C TRP A 101 -1.68 2.74 -3.17
N CYS A 102 -2.23 2.73 -4.37
CA CYS A 102 -3.44 1.97 -4.69
C CYS A 102 -3.07 0.50 -4.91
N GLU A 103 -3.27 -0.32 -3.88
CA GLU A 103 -2.97 -1.76 -3.90
C GLU A 103 -4.20 -2.64 -4.10
N LEU A 104 -5.28 -2.07 -4.60
CA LEU A 104 -6.57 -2.75 -4.76
C LEU A 104 -6.51 -3.97 -5.68
N ASP A 105 -5.42 -4.12 -6.42
CA ASP A 105 -5.25 -5.20 -7.40
C ASP A 105 -3.84 -5.77 -7.37
N ASN A 106 -3.36 -6.10 -6.19
CA ASN A 106 -2.04 -6.68 -6.04
C ASN A 106 -2.02 -8.12 -6.60
N ILE A 107 -1.11 -8.40 -7.53
CA ILE A 107 -0.86 -9.75 -8.06
C ILE A 107 -0.57 -10.77 -6.95
N ARG A 108 -0.01 -10.32 -5.84
CA ARG A 108 0.30 -11.12 -4.65
C ARG A 108 -0.87 -11.23 -3.68
N MET A 109 -1.94 -10.47 -3.91
CA MET A 109 -3.15 -10.44 -3.10
C MET A 109 -4.34 -10.26 -4.04
N PRO A 110 -5.26 -11.24 -4.10
CA PRO A 110 -6.46 -11.11 -4.92
C PRO A 110 -7.20 -9.80 -4.61
N ALA A 111 -7.65 -9.10 -5.64
CA ALA A 111 -8.36 -7.82 -5.51
C ALA A 111 -9.51 -7.85 -4.50
N ASN A 112 -10.18 -8.99 -4.39
CA ASN A 112 -11.27 -9.20 -3.45
C ASN A 112 -10.83 -9.27 -1.98
N ASP A 113 -9.54 -9.42 -1.71
CA ASP A 113 -9.00 -9.52 -0.37
C ASP A 113 -8.59 -8.16 0.19
N TYR A 114 -8.52 -7.14 -0.67
CA TYR A 114 -8.01 -5.82 -0.33
C TYR A 114 -9.09 -4.74 -0.32
N LEU A 115 -10.25 -5.05 0.15
CA LEU A 115 -11.30 -4.07 0.38
C LEU A 115 -10.95 -3.24 1.63
N PHE A 116 -9.86 -2.46 1.56
CA PHE A 116 -9.68 -1.38 2.49
C PHE A 116 -10.66 -0.26 2.11
N PRO A 117 -11.61 0.06 2.97
CA PRO A 117 -12.48 1.20 2.72
C PRO A 117 -11.66 2.48 2.96
N TYR A 118 -10.93 2.91 1.95
CA TYR A 118 -10.16 4.15 2.03
C TYR A 118 -11.10 5.31 2.38
N PRO A 119 -10.80 6.09 3.43
CA PRO A 119 -11.52 7.33 3.67
C PRO A 119 -11.44 8.25 2.45
N LYS A 120 -12.49 9.02 2.17
CA LYS A 120 -12.58 9.84 0.94
C LYS A 120 -11.49 10.91 0.81
N ASN A 121 -10.91 11.33 1.91
CA ASN A 121 -9.83 12.31 1.95
C ASN A 121 -8.44 11.73 1.68
N VAL A 122 -8.32 10.41 1.53
CA VAL A 122 -7.07 9.76 1.15
C VAL A 122 -6.89 9.86 -0.35
N THR A 123 -5.75 10.40 -0.79
CA THR A 123 -5.34 10.38 -2.18
C THR A 123 -4.68 9.04 -2.49
N LEU A 124 -5.13 8.36 -3.53
CA LEU A 124 -4.56 7.09 -3.98
C LEU A 124 -3.63 7.33 -5.16
N VAL A 125 -2.55 6.56 -5.24
CA VAL A 125 -1.60 6.61 -6.36
C VAL A 125 -1.64 5.29 -7.09
N SER A 126 -2.04 5.31 -8.37
CA SER A 126 -1.97 4.15 -9.25
C SER A 126 -0.57 4.03 -9.83
N TRP A 127 0.12 2.93 -9.57
CA TRP A 127 1.52 2.76 -9.97
C TRP A 127 1.79 1.44 -10.70
N ARG A 128 0.87 0.48 -10.59
CA ARG A 128 1.07 -0.85 -11.16
C ARG A 128 0.87 -0.89 -12.67
N TYR A 129 1.67 -1.73 -13.29
CA TYR A 129 1.58 -2.03 -14.71
C TYR A 129 0.19 -2.55 -15.10
N GLY A 130 -0.47 -1.91 -16.07
CA GLY A 130 -1.75 -2.35 -16.61
C GLY A 130 -2.96 -2.23 -15.69
N LEU A 131 -2.80 -1.77 -14.45
CA LEU A 131 -3.89 -1.70 -13.47
C LEU A 131 -4.50 -0.32 -13.26
N THR A 132 -3.99 0.67 -13.98
CA THR A 132 -4.51 2.04 -13.94
C THR A 132 -6.02 2.14 -14.17
N PRO A 133 -6.63 1.46 -15.17
CA PRO A 133 -8.08 1.52 -15.36
C PRO A 133 -8.87 0.96 -14.17
N THR A 134 -8.36 -0.08 -13.51
CA THR A 134 -8.98 -0.65 -12.31
C THR A 134 -8.94 0.32 -11.15
N CYS A 135 -7.78 0.93 -10.88
CA CYS A 135 -7.65 1.96 -9.84
C CYS A 135 -8.54 3.16 -10.13
N GLN A 136 -8.60 3.63 -11.37
CA GLN A 136 -9.47 4.74 -11.78
C GLN A 136 -10.94 4.43 -11.52
N LYS A 137 -11.42 3.25 -11.93
CA LYS A 137 -12.79 2.83 -11.69
C LYS A 137 -13.13 2.78 -10.20
N LEU A 138 -12.24 2.21 -9.39
CA LEU A 138 -12.45 2.08 -7.95
C LEU A 138 -12.44 3.44 -7.26
N THR A 139 -11.51 4.33 -7.60
CA THR A 139 -11.45 5.67 -7.01
C THR A 139 -12.66 6.52 -7.41
N GLN A 140 -13.15 6.40 -8.64
CA GLN A 140 -14.39 7.04 -9.07
C GLN A 140 -15.61 6.53 -8.27
N GLN A 141 -15.71 5.23 -8.05
CA GLN A 141 -16.79 4.65 -7.26
C GLN A 141 -16.76 5.08 -5.79
N HIS A 142 -15.59 5.17 -5.19
CA HIS A 142 -15.40 5.52 -3.79
C HIS A 142 -15.25 7.02 -3.53
N GLY A 143 -14.96 7.82 -4.57
CA GLY A 143 -14.81 9.26 -4.48
C GLY A 143 -13.45 9.72 -3.94
N ASN A 144 -12.41 8.88 -4.02
CA ASN A 144 -11.05 9.24 -3.64
C ASN A 144 -10.36 10.03 -4.75
N PRO A 145 -9.54 11.05 -4.41
CA PRO A 145 -8.61 11.64 -5.36
C PRO A 145 -7.60 10.59 -5.86
N LEU A 146 -7.22 10.67 -7.14
CA LEU A 146 -6.29 9.75 -7.76
C LEU A 146 -5.12 10.50 -8.40
N ILE A 147 -3.91 10.02 -8.12
CA ILE A 147 -2.68 10.39 -8.84
C ILE A 147 -2.30 9.21 -9.73
N MET A 148 -1.98 9.51 -10.98
CA MET A 148 -1.56 8.51 -11.96
C MET A 148 -0.03 8.51 -12.03
N ALA A 149 0.58 7.37 -11.72
CA ALA A 149 2.00 7.09 -11.87
C ALA A 149 2.18 5.81 -12.69
N PRO A 150 1.80 5.83 -14.00
CA PRO A 150 1.75 4.63 -14.82
C PRO A 150 3.15 4.01 -14.97
N GLY A 151 3.30 2.80 -14.46
CA GLY A 151 4.58 2.10 -14.40
C GLY A 151 5.19 1.87 -15.77
N GLU A 152 4.37 1.60 -16.79
CA GLU A 152 4.80 1.24 -18.13
C GLU A 152 5.62 2.31 -18.84
N PHE A 153 5.36 3.59 -18.52
CA PHE A 153 6.02 4.72 -19.16
C PHE A 153 6.79 5.62 -18.21
N ALA A 154 6.43 5.61 -16.94
CA ALA A 154 7.01 6.50 -15.94
C ALA A 154 8.03 5.80 -15.03
N TYR A 155 8.04 4.48 -15.03
CA TYR A 155 8.99 3.69 -14.25
C TYR A 155 10.20 3.34 -15.11
N LEU A 156 11.31 4.03 -14.91
CA LEU A 156 12.52 3.91 -15.74
C LEU A 156 13.51 2.86 -15.21
N ASP A 157 12.99 1.76 -14.67
CA ASP A 157 13.77 0.66 -14.11
C ASP A 157 14.30 -0.31 -15.17
N TYR A 158 13.78 -0.25 -16.41
CA TYR A 158 14.23 -1.03 -17.54
C TYR A 158 14.76 -0.16 -18.68
N PRO A 159 15.75 -0.66 -19.45
CA PRO A 159 16.17 -0.01 -20.68
C PRO A 159 15.00 0.08 -21.65
N GLN A 160 14.66 1.28 -22.06
CA GLN A 160 13.64 1.58 -23.06
C GLN A 160 14.30 1.62 -24.42
N PHE A 161 14.40 0.50 -25.13
CA PHE A 161 14.95 0.45 -26.46
C PHE A 161 13.89 0.61 -27.54
N LYS A 162 14.27 1.19 -28.68
CA LYS A 162 13.42 1.26 -29.86
C LYS A 162 13.08 -0.17 -30.30
N GLY A 163 11.84 -0.58 -30.16
CA GLY A 163 11.36 -1.95 -30.40
C GLY A 163 10.88 -2.65 -29.14
N ASP A 164 11.18 -2.12 -27.96
CA ASP A 164 10.70 -2.64 -26.66
C ASP A 164 9.37 -2.01 -26.22
N LEU A 165 8.62 -1.43 -27.15
CA LEU A 165 7.24 -1.01 -26.93
C LEU A 165 6.30 -2.09 -27.47
N PRO A 166 6.23 -3.27 -26.87
CA PRO A 166 5.19 -4.22 -27.18
C PRO A 166 3.86 -3.69 -26.63
N GLU A 167 2.77 -4.21 -27.10
CA GLU A 167 1.44 -4.01 -26.49
C GLU A 167 1.41 -4.41 -25.00
N PHE A 168 2.47 -5.06 -24.55
CA PHE A 168 2.70 -5.52 -23.18
C PHE A 168 4.13 -5.14 -22.76
N ASN A 169 4.29 -4.77 -21.49
CA ASN A 169 5.62 -4.59 -20.91
C ASN A 169 6.34 -5.94 -20.73
N ASN A 170 7.60 -5.90 -20.29
CA ASN A 170 8.42 -7.10 -20.06
C ASN A 170 7.81 -8.12 -19.07
N TRP A 171 6.79 -7.73 -18.30
CA TRP A 171 6.03 -8.57 -17.39
C TRP A 171 4.80 -9.21 -18.03
N GLY A 172 4.58 -9.01 -19.34
CA GLY A 172 3.38 -9.49 -20.05
C GLY A 172 2.09 -8.78 -19.64
N MET A 173 2.19 -7.59 -19.04
CA MET A 173 1.05 -6.81 -18.60
C MET A 173 0.66 -5.80 -19.68
N PRO A 174 -0.65 -5.51 -19.87
CA PRO A 174 -1.10 -4.46 -20.76
C PRO A 174 -0.45 -3.12 -20.43
N VAL A 175 0.01 -2.41 -21.45
CA VAL A 175 0.62 -1.09 -21.27
C VAL A 175 -0.48 -0.06 -21.01
N THR A 176 -0.30 0.76 -19.98
CA THR A 176 -1.17 1.91 -19.72
C THR A 176 -0.86 3.00 -20.73
N THR A 177 -1.84 3.44 -21.51
CA THR A 177 -1.73 4.55 -22.46
C THR A 177 -2.24 5.84 -21.83
N LEU A 178 -1.87 6.98 -22.44
CA LEU A 178 -2.42 8.27 -22.04
C LEU A 178 -3.95 8.27 -22.13
N GLU A 179 -4.53 7.58 -23.10
CA GLU A 179 -5.99 7.45 -23.28
C GLU A 179 -6.65 6.70 -22.14
N THR A 180 -5.95 5.79 -21.47
CA THR A 180 -6.45 5.08 -20.29
C THR A 180 -6.24 5.83 -18.98
N CYS A 181 -5.50 6.94 -19.03
CA CYS A 181 -5.27 7.80 -17.88
C CYS A 181 -6.30 8.92 -17.71
N TYR A 182 -7.15 9.16 -18.73
CA TYR A 182 -8.15 10.23 -18.71
C TYR A 182 -9.59 9.74 -18.57
#